data_317ae7c680c33052446e8d493e875a01
#
_entry.id   317ae7c680c33052446e8d493e875a01
#
_cell.length_a   1.000
_cell.length_b   1.000
_cell.length_c   1.000
_cell.angle_alpha   90.00
_cell.angle_beta   90.00
_cell.angle_gamma   90.00
#
_symmetry.space_group_name_H-M   'P 1'
#
loop_
_entity.id
_entity.type
_entity.pdbx_description
1 polymer ?
#
loop_
_entity_poly.entity_id
_entity_poly.type
_entity_poly.pdbx_seq_one_letter_code
_entity_poly.pdbx_strand_id
1 'polypeptide(L)'
;MTDKEINAFKNRLKNYSFHVEKIKELESQVRLIWYDLSGVKGVGYEPIIPNTNQLIKELKRLDMGEKIDFLVAQINSHKKEIEQLDVMLNQIEKEDRELLIKKYINNYTYYDLSKVSYMSVSTLVYRIDKALEKVVYLC
;
A
#
# COMPACT_ATOMS: atom_id res chain seq x y z
N MET A 1 6.04 7.94 -25.38
CA MET A 1 5.40 7.39 -24.19
C MET A 1 4.37 6.37 -24.62
N THR A 2 4.51 5.15 -24.16
CA THR A 2 3.66 4.05 -24.58
C THR A 2 2.50 3.87 -23.62
N ASP A 3 1.36 3.42 -24.13
CA ASP A 3 0.21 3.06 -23.30
C ASP A 3 0.58 2.02 -22.24
N LYS A 4 1.58 1.19 -22.54
CA LYS A 4 2.10 0.19 -21.63
C LYS A 4 2.67 0.82 -20.34
N GLU A 5 3.43 1.90 -20.46
CA GLU A 5 4.00 2.60 -19.30
C GLU A 5 2.93 3.25 -18.45
N ILE A 6 1.93 3.87 -19.11
CA ILE A 6 0.80 4.47 -18.43
C ILE A 6 -0.02 3.41 -17.69
N ASN A 7 -0.28 2.28 -18.32
CA ASN A 7 -1.02 1.17 -17.71
C ASN A 7 -0.25 0.56 -16.52
N ALA A 8 1.07 0.45 -16.64
CA ALA A 8 1.91 -0.01 -15.54
C ALA A 8 1.80 0.94 -14.34
N PHE A 9 1.83 2.25 -14.58
CA PHE A 9 1.68 3.23 -13.52
C PHE A 9 0.27 3.18 -12.89
N LYS A 10 -0.77 3.04 -13.71
CA LYS A 10 -2.15 2.86 -13.19
C LYS A 10 -2.23 1.68 -12.24
N ASN A 11 -1.62 0.57 -12.61
CA ASN A 11 -1.61 -0.64 -11.77
C ASN A 11 -0.86 -0.41 -10.46
N ARG A 12 0.24 0.33 -10.48
CA ARG A 12 0.95 0.71 -9.26
C ARG A 12 0.07 1.55 -8.34
N LEU A 13 -0.67 2.51 -8.89
CA LEU A 13 -1.60 3.32 -8.10
C LEU A 13 -2.73 2.47 -7.51
N LYS A 14 -3.28 1.54 -8.29
CA LYS A 14 -4.33 0.65 -7.79
C LYS A 14 -3.84 -0.23 -6.64
N ASN A 15 -2.57 -0.57 -6.63
CA ASN A 15 -1.98 -1.39 -5.57
C ASN A 15 -1.57 -0.59 -4.34
N TYR A 16 -1.71 0.73 -4.35
CA TYR A 16 -1.34 1.58 -3.23
C TYR A 16 -2.05 1.16 -1.93
N SER A 17 -3.35 0.98 -2.00
CA SER A 17 -4.15 0.55 -0.85
C SER A 17 -3.75 -0.83 -0.36
N PHE A 18 -3.40 -1.74 -1.27
CA PHE A 18 -2.88 -3.06 -0.92
C PHE A 18 -1.60 -2.94 -0.10
N HIS A 19 -0.68 -2.08 -0.51
CA HIS A 19 0.56 -1.88 0.23
C HIS A 19 0.31 -1.30 1.62
N VAL A 20 -0.62 -0.34 1.74
CA VAL A 20 -1.01 0.25 3.04
C VAL A 20 -1.56 -0.83 3.97
N GLU A 21 -2.49 -1.64 3.49
CA GLU A 21 -3.10 -2.72 4.27
C GLU A 21 -2.07 -3.79 4.66
N LYS A 22 -1.16 -4.12 3.75
CA LYS A 22 -0.11 -5.11 4.01
C LYS A 22 0.86 -4.62 5.08
N ILE A 23 1.20 -3.34 5.07
CA ILE A 23 2.05 -2.75 6.11
C ILE A 23 1.38 -2.87 7.47
N LYS A 24 0.10 -2.54 7.58
CA LYS A 24 -0.65 -2.66 8.83
C LYS A 24 -0.66 -4.09 9.36
N GLU A 25 -0.90 -5.04 8.47
CA GLU A 25 -0.92 -6.46 8.82
C GLU A 25 0.45 -6.93 9.33
N LEU A 26 1.51 -6.57 8.62
CA LEU A 26 2.88 -6.95 9.00
C LEU A 26 3.31 -6.28 10.29
N GLU A 27 2.96 -5.01 10.51
CA GLU A 27 3.23 -4.31 11.76
C GLU A 27 2.52 -4.97 12.94
N SER A 28 1.29 -5.46 12.72
CA SER A 28 0.56 -6.22 13.74
C SER A 28 1.28 -7.51 14.10
N GLN A 29 1.82 -8.21 13.10
CA GLN A 29 2.60 -9.43 13.32
C GLN A 29 3.88 -9.13 14.12
N VAL A 30 4.58 -8.05 13.82
CA VAL A 30 5.75 -7.62 14.56
C VAL A 30 5.40 -7.34 16.02
N ARG A 31 4.30 -6.63 16.25
CA ARG A 31 3.85 -6.34 17.62
C ARG A 31 3.56 -7.62 18.42
N LEU A 32 2.93 -8.61 17.79
CA LEU A 32 2.65 -9.89 18.45
C LEU A 32 3.94 -10.61 18.84
N ILE A 33 4.96 -10.58 18.00
CA ILE A 33 6.25 -11.19 18.30
C ILE A 33 6.92 -10.44 19.44
N TRP A 34 6.88 -9.11 19.45
CA TRP A 34 7.42 -8.30 20.54
C TRP A 34 6.72 -8.60 21.87
N TYR A 35 5.41 -8.83 21.87
CA TYR A 35 4.67 -9.25 23.05
C TYR A 35 5.21 -10.58 23.59
N ASP A 36 5.45 -11.53 22.71
CA ASP A 36 6.02 -12.83 23.12
C ASP A 36 7.41 -12.68 23.71
N LEU A 37 8.26 -11.83 23.12
CA LEU A 37 9.63 -11.61 23.58
C LEU A 37 9.68 -10.89 24.93
N SER A 38 8.78 -9.95 25.17
CA SER A 38 8.77 -9.16 26.39
C SER A 38 8.19 -9.91 27.59
N GLY A 39 7.68 -11.11 27.38
CA GLY A 39 7.07 -11.88 28.45
C GLY A 39 5.76 -11.31 28.96
N VAL A 40 5.23 -10.28 28.31
CA VAL A 40 3.95 -9.69 28.65
C VAL A 40 2.84 -10.53 28.02
N LYS A 41 2.95 -11.82 28.14
CA LYS A 41 1.80 -12.66 27.85
C LYS A 41 0.76 -12.33 28.90
N GLY A 42 -0.36 -11.80 28.46
CA GLY A 42 -1.52 -11.66 29.30
C GLY A 42 -1.71 -12.98 30.02
N VAL A 43 -1.91 -12.92 31.30
CA VAL A 43 -1.94 -14.03 32.23
C VAL A 43 -2.76 -15.19 31.65
N GLY A 44 -2.07 -16.25 31.25
CA GLY A 44 -2.71 -17.46 30.75
C GLY A 44 -3.31 -17.37 29.35
N TYR A 45 -3.02 -16.31 28.63
CA TYR A 45 -3.53 -16.17 27.27
C TYR A 45 -2.51 -16.71 26.28
N GLU A 46 -2.73 -17.92 25.83
CA GLU A 46 -2.05 -18.43 24.64
C GLU A 46 -3.00 -18.28 23.47
N PRO A 47 -2.63 -17.54 22.41
CA PRO A 47 -3.43 -17.55 21.22
C PRO A 47 -3.39 -18.96 20.65
N ILE A 48 -4.48 -19.67 20.82
CA ILE A 48 -4.65 -20.97 20.19
C ILE A 48 -5.00 -20.68 18.75
N ILE A 49 -4.02 -20.79 17.88
CA ILE A 49 -4.28 -20.78 16.46
C ILE A 49 -4.23 -22.24 16.03
N PRO A 50 -5.37 -22.87 15.78
CA PRO A 50 -5.41 -24.28 15.37
C PRO A 50 -4.71 -24.40 14.01
N ASN A 51 -3.97 -25.46 13.79
CA ASN A 51 -3.25 -25.77 12.55
C ASN A 51 -2.01 -24.94 12.24
N THR A 52 -1.65 -24.01 13.11
CA THR A 52 -0.39 -23.27 13.00
C THR A 52 0.64 -23.75 14.01
N ASN A 53 0.33 -24.79 14.79
CA ASN A 53 1.25 -25.32 15.81
C ASN A 53 2.61 -25.68 15.23
N GLN A 54 2.62 -26.25 14.03
CA GLN A 54 3.85 -26.62 13.37
C GLN A 54 4.59 -25.39 12.84
N LEU A 55 3.85 -24.47 12.29
CA LEU A 55 4.40 -23.18 11.84
C LEU A 55 4.93 -22.38 13.03
N ILE A 56 4.18 -22.33 14.12
CA ILE A 56 4.60 -21.67 15.37
C ILE A 56 5.85 -22.33 15.95
N LYS A 57 5.93 -23.65 15.94
CA LYS A 57 7.12 -24.37 16.40
C LYS A 57 8.33 -24.09 15.53
N GLU A 58 8.15 -24.05 14.21
CA GLU A 58 9.20 -23.68 13.29
C GLU A 58 9.62 -22.22 13.46
N LEU A 59 8.66 -21.36 13.71
CA LEU A 59 8.90 -19.95 13.98
C LEU A 59 9.61 -19.72 15.31
N LYS A 60 9.35 -20.55 16.31
CA LYS A 60 10.09 -20.50 17.58
C LYS A 60 11.51 -21.02 17.46
N ARG A 61 11.80 -21.83 16.46
CA ARG A 61 13.16 -22.31 16.17
C ARG A 61 14.00 -21.27 15.46
N LEU A 62 13.35 -20.37 14.69
CA LEU A 62 14.02 -19.23 14.13
C LEU A 62 14.28 -18.23 15.26
N ASP A 63 15.47 -17.69 15.29
CA ASP A 63 15.76 -16.57 16.18
C ASP A 63 14.66 -15.53 15.99
N MET A 64 14.01 -15.14 17.06
CA MET A 64 12.93 -14.15 17.02
C MET A 64 13.39 -12.82 16.41
N GLY A 65 14.67 -12.48 16.58
CA GLY A 65 15.28 -11.32 15.94
C GLY A 65 15.30 -11.44 14.43
N GLU A 66 15.68 -12.61 13.91
CA GLU A 66 15.68 -12.84 12.45
C GLU A 66 14.30 -12.73 11.86
N LYS A 67 13.30 -13.20 12.59
CA LYS A 67 11.92 -13.14 12.14
C LYS A 67 11.39 -11.73 12.10
N ILE A 68 11.71 -10.93 13.12
CA ILE A 68 11.37 -9.51 13.12
C ILE A 68 12.07 -8.81 11.96
N ASP A 69 13.35 -9.10 11.74
CA ASP A 69 14.10 -8.51 10.64
C ASP A 69 13.49 -8.84 9.28
N PHE A 70 13.02 -10.09 9.11
CA PHE A 70 12.35 -10.50 7.88
C PHE A 70 11.06 -9.71 7.65
N LEU A 71 10.23 -9.59 8.70
CA LEU A 71 8.99 -8.84 8.61
C LEU A 71 9.24 -7.35 8.38
N VAL A 72 10.23 -6.77 9.06
CA VAL A 72 10.61 -5.37 8.88
C VAL A 72 11.11 -5.13 7.45
N ALA A 73 11.87 -6.05 6.88
CA ALA A 73 12.32 -5.95 5.49
C ALA A 73 11.12 -5.92 4.52
N GLN A 74 10.10 -6.73 4.76
CA GLN A 74 8.88 -6.71 3.96
C GLN A 74 8.11 -5.40 4.13
N ILE A 75 7.98 -4.91 5.35
CA ILE A 75 7.35 -3.62 5.64
C ILE A 75 8.06 -2.51 4.88
N ASN A 76 9.38 -2.48 4.94
CA ASN A 76 10.19 -1.46 4.27
C ASN A 76 10.05 -1.53 2.76
N SER A 77 9.92 -2.72 2.19
CA SER A 77 9.68 -2.89 0.77
C SER A 77 8.35 -2.26 0.33
N HIS A 78 7.28 -2.50 1.09
CA HIS A 78 5.99 -1.87 0.82
C HIS A 78 6.02 -0.37 1.03
N LYS A 79 6.68 0.11 2.09
CA LYS A 79 6.85 1.55 2.36
C LYS A 79 7.61 2.23 1.24
N LYS A 80 8.65 1.59 0.72
CA LYS A 80 9.44 2.13 -0.37
C LYS A 80 8.60 2.35 -1.62
N GLU A 81 7.73 1.41 -1.95
CA GLU A 81 6.82 1.56 -3.10
C GLU A 81 5.86 2.74 -2.89
N ILE A 82 5.29 2.85 -1.69
CA ILE A 82 4.40 3.96 -1.35
C ILE A 82 5.14 5.29 -1.45
N GLU A 83 6.35 5.37 -0.90
CA GLU A 83 7.17 6.58 -0.94
C GLU A 83 7.50 6.98 -2.38
N GLN A 84 7.86 6.02 -3.23
CA GLN A 84 8.12 6.29 -4.63
C GLN A 84 6.88 6.83 -5.34
N LEU A 85 5.72 6.24 -5.10
CA LEU A 85 4.46 6.73 -5.67
C LEU A 85 4.13 8.13 -5.18
N ASP A 86 4.32 8.40 -3.89
CA ASP A 86 4.09 9.72 -3.31
C ASP A 86 5.01 10.76 -3.95
N VAL A 87 6.29 10.43 -4.13
CA VAL A 87 7.24 11.33 -4.80
C VAL A 87 6.81 11.61 -6.23
N MET A 88 6.41 10.56 -6.96
CA MET A 88 5.93 10.70 -8.34
C MET A 88 4.70 11.61 -8.41
N LEU A 89 3.74 11.38 -7.53
CA LEU A 89 2.52 12.19 -7.49
C LEU A 89 2.80 13.65 -7.10
N ASN A 90 3.81 13.89 -6.28
CA ASN A 90 4.19 15.24 -5.90
C ASN A 90 4.86 16.04 -7.01
N GLN A 91 5.22 15.42 -8.13
CA GLN A 91 5.80 16.11 -9.29
C GLN A 91 4.76 16.87 -10.11
N ILE A 92 3.49 16.57 -9.93
CA ILE A 92 2.41 17.21 -10.69
C ILE A 92 1.63 18.17 -9.79
N GLU A 93 0.79 18.99 -10.42
CA GLU A 93 -0.03 19.96 -9.70
C GLU A 93 -0.98 19.25 -8.72
N LYS A 94 -1.29 19.94 -7.63
CA LYS A 94 -2.14 19.42 -6.57
C LYS A 94 -3.49 18.94 -7.09
N GLU A 95 -4.11 19.68 -7.98
CA GLU A 95 -5.42 19.34 -8.52
C GLU A 95 -5.39 18.03 -9.31
N ASP A 96 -4.38 17.87 -10.17
CA ASP A 96 -4.19 16.66 -10.96
C ASP A 96 -3.89 15.47 -10.06
N ARG A 97 -3.04 15.66 -9.04
CA ARG A 97 -2.70 14.64 -8.06
C ARG A 97 -3.94 14.14 -7.32
N GLU A 98 -4.79 15.06 -6.87
CA GLU A 98 -6.04 14.70 -6.19
C GLU A 98 -6.97 13.88 -7.07
N LEU A 99 -7.05 14.20 -8.36
CA LEU A 99 -7.85 13.42 -9.31
C LEU A 99 -7.32 11.99 -9.45
N LEU A 100 -6.00 11.83 -9.55
CA LEU A 100 -5.39 10.51 -9.65
C LEU A 100 -5.60 9.70 -8.36
N ILE A 101 -5.45 10.34 -7.21
CA ILE A 101 -5.67 9.67 -5.92
C ILE A 101 -7.12 9.20 -5.81
N LYS A 102 -8.08 10.06 -6.09
CA LYS A 102 -9.49 9.70 -6.01
C LYS A 102 -9.85 8.58 -6.98
N LYS A 103 -9.35 8.65 -8.21
CA LYS A 103 -9.68 7.68 -9.25
C LYS A 103 -9.07 6.31 -8.99
N TYR A 104 -7.78 6.26 -8.70
CA TYR A 104 -7.04 4.99 -8.66
C TYR A 104 -6.77 4.45 -7.26
N ILE A 105 -6.59 5.30 -6.29
CA ILE A 105 -6.35 4.87 -4.90
C ILE A 105 -7.68 4.70 -4.16
N ASN A 106 -8.58 5.68 -4.29
CA ASN A 106 -9.88 5.65 -3.62
C ASN A 106 -10.98 4.97 -4.44
N ASN A 107 -10.66 4.53 -5.65
CA ASN A 107 -11.56 3.78 -6.53
C ASN A 107 -12.85 4.51 -6.93
N TYR A 108 -12.79 5.84 -7.03
CA TYR A 108 -13.92 6.59 -7.54
C TYR A 108 -14.13 6.30 -9.03
N THR A 109 -15.38 6.18 -9.44
CA THR A 109 -15.71 6.13 -10.88
C THR A 109 -15.64 7.53 -11.46
N TYR A 110 -15.59 7.64 -12.79
CA TYR A 110 -15.67 8.95 -13.45
C TYR A 110 -16.97 9.66 -13.10
N TYR A 111 -18.05 8.92 -12.95
CA TYR A 111 -19.34 9.48 -12.55
C TYR A 111 -19.27 10.10 -11.16
N ASP A 112 -18.66 9.39 -10.21
CA ASP A 112 -18.47 9.90 -8.84
C ASP A 112 -17.59 11.15 -8.83
N LEU A 113 -16.51 11.14 -9.61
CA LEU A 113 -15.63 12.29 -9.74
C LEU A 113 -16.35 13.49 -10.36
N SER A 114 -17.21 13.24 -11.34
CA SER A 114 -18.02 14.28 -12.00
C SER A 114 -18.89 14.99 -10.98
N LYS A 115 -19.49 14.26 -10.05
CA LYS A 115 -20.33 14.84 -9.01
C LYS A 115 -19.54 15.70 -8.02
N VAL A 116 -18.36 15.26 -7.65
CA VAL A 116 -17.54 15.93 -6.63
C VAL A 116 -16.80 17.13 -7.19
N SER A 117 -16.33 17.02 -8.44
CA SER A 117 -15.49 18.05 -9.06
C SER A 117 -16.24 19.06 -9.91
N TYR A 118 -17.51 18.82 -10.16
CA TYR A 118 -18.35 19.65 -11.04
C TYR A 118 -17.81 19.71 -12.47
N MET A 119 -17.07 18.71 -12.92
CA MET A 119 -16.56 18.58 -14.27
C MET A 119 -17.30 17.47 -15.01
N SER A 120 -17.41 17.60 -16.33
CA SER A 120 -18.00 16.54 -17.15
C SER A 120 -17.08 15.32 -17.17
N VAL A 121 -17.66 14.15 -17.43
CA VAL A 121 -16.89 12.90 -17.52
C VAL A 121 -15.81 13.02 -18.61
N SER A 122 -16.13 13.57 -19.76
CA SER A 122 -15.15 13.71 -20.84
C SER A 122 -13.99 14.62 -20.47
N THR A 123 -14.24 15.70 -19.74
CA THR A 123 -13.20 16.59 -19.23
C THR A 123 -12.31 15.86 -18.22
N LEU A 124 -12.92 15.08 -17.33
CA LEU A 124 -12.19 14.28 -16.33
C LEU A 124 -11.30 13.23 -16.99
N VAL A 125 -11.81 12.51 -17.98
CA VAL A 125 -11.03 11.52 -18.73
C VAL A 125 -9.80 12.19 -19.34
N TYR A 126 -9.98 13.32 -19.98
CA TYR A 126 -8.91 14.07 -20.61
C TYR A 126 -7.86 14.52 -19.57
N ARG A 127 -8.31 15.14 -18.48
CA ARG A 127 -7.40 15.65 -17.44
C ARG A 127 -6.63 14.53 -16.76
N ILE A 128 -7.30 13.42 -16.45
CA ILE A 128 -6.66 12.28 -15.81
C ILE A 128 -5.63 11.65 -16.75
N ASP A 129 -5.95 11.48 -18.01
CA ASP A 129 -5.00 10.96 -18.99
C ASP A 129 -3.78 11.86 -19.12
N LYS A 130 -3.98 13.18 -19.16
CA LYS A 130 -2.87 14.14 -19.21
C LYS A 130 -2.04 14.12 -17.93
N ALA A 131 -2.68 13.99 -16.77
CA ALA A 131 -1.98 13.88 -15.50
C ALA A 131 -1.10 12.62 -15.45
N LEU A 132 -1.63 11.49 -15.91
CA LEU A 132 -0.86 10.25 -16.01
C LEU A 132 0.34 10.39 -16.93
N GLU A 133 0.18 11.01 -18.08
CA GLU A 133 1.28 11.28 -19.00
C GLU A 133 2.35 12.13 -18.35
N LYS A 134 1.96 13.18 -17.63
CA LYS A 134 2.91 14.05 -16.93
C LYS A 134 3.72 13.30 -15.89
N VAL A 135 3.06 12.49 -15.08
CA VAL A 135 3.75 11.72 -14.03
C VAL A 135 4.75 10.75 -14.65
N VAL A 136 4.32 10.00 -15.65
CA VAL A 136 5.18 9.01 -16.32
C VAL A 136 6.34 9.70 -17.04
N TYR A 137 6.09 10.85 -17.66
CA TYR A 137 7.13 11.62 -18.35
C TYR A 137 8.19 12.15 -17.37
N LEU A 138 7.78 12.61 -16.19
CA LEU A 138 8.69 13.17 -15.18
C LEU A 138 9.50 12.13 -14.42
N CYS A 139 9.13 10.88 -14.57
CA CYS A 139 9.81 9.76 -13.95
C CYS A 139 10.57 8.95 -14.97
#